data_0b27f320f78fc7be15593999751af2d2
#
_entry.id   0b27f320f78fc7be15593999751af2d2
#
_cell.length_a   1.000
_cell.length_b   1.000
_cell.length_c   1.000
_cell.angle_alpha   90.00
_cell.angle_beta   90.00
_cell.angle_gamma   90.00
#
_symmetry.space_group_name_H-M   'P 1'
#
loop_
_entity.id
_entity.type
_entity.pdbx_description
1 polymer ?
#
loop_
_entity_poly.entity_id
_entity_poly.type
_entity_poly.pdbx_seq_one_letter_code
_entity_poly.pdbx_strand_id
1 'polypeptide(L)'
;MAVDIAQLLAFAVKNNASDLHLSSGVPPMIRVDGDMKRINMPALSHKEVHSMVYDIMNDKQRKAYEEFFETDFSFEIPKLARFRVNAFNQNRGAGAVFRNIPSTILSLDDLNAPKIFRDLCMLPRGLVLVTGPTGSGKSTTLAGMVNHCNDNRPDHIITIEDPIEFVHESKRCLVNQREVHRDTLGFSEALRSALREPR
;
A
#
# COMPACT_ATOMS: atom_id res chain seq x y z
N MET A 1 -28.28 3.27 10.64
CA MET A 1 -27.13 2.42 11.02
C MET A 1 -25.88 3.22 10.66
N ALA A 2 -24.97 3.39 11.60
CA ALA A 2 -23.67 4.00 11.30
C ALA A 2 -22.95 3.06 10.30
N VAL A 3 -22.53 3.61 9.17
CA VAL A 3 -21.79 2.84 8.16
C VAL A 3 -20.36 2.69 8.66
N ASP A 4 -19.90 1.46 8.71
CA ASP A 4 -18.53 1.13 9.10
C ASP A 4 -17.60 1.26 7.89
N ILE A 5 -16.41 1.82 8.10
CA ILE A 5 -15.37 1.94 7.08
C ILE A 5 -15.00 0.59 6.46
N ALA A 6 -14.96 -0.48 7.25
CA ALA A 6 -14.66 -1.83 6.76
C ALA A 6 -15.69 -2.32 5.74
N GLN A 7 -16.98 -1.97 5.91
CA GLN A 7 -18.04 -2.32 4.95
C GLN A 7 -17.86 -1.57 3.63
N LEU A 8 -17.50 -0.30 3.68
CA LEU A 8 -17.26 0.51 2.47
C LEU A 8 -16.03 0.00 1.71
N LEU A 9 -14.96 -0.35 2.42
CA LEU A 9 -13.76 -0.91 1.82
C LEU A 9 -14.01 -2.31 1.22
N ALA A 10 -14.78 -3.15 1.92
CA ALA A 10 -15.19 -4.45 1.38
C ALA A 10 -16.05 -4.29 0.12
N PHE A 11 -16.95 -3.31 0.09
CA PHE A 11 -17.74 -2.98 -1.09
C PHE A 11 -16.83 -2.50 -2.25
N ALA A 12 -15.86 -1.64 -1.99
CA ALA A 12 -14.90 -1.16 -2.99
C ALA A 12 -14.10 -2.31 -3.60
N VAL A 13 -13.54 -3.20 -2.76
CA VAL A 13 -12.78 -4.39 -3.21
C VAL A 13 -13.66 -5.32 -4.05
N LYS A 14 -14.90 -5.60 -3.59
CA LYS A 14 -15.86 -6.46 -4.31
C LYS A 14 -16.21 -5.92 -5.70
N ASN A 15 -16.18 -4.60 -5.88
CA ASN A 15 -16.46 -3.95 -7.16
C ASN A 15 -15.19 -3.65 -7.98
N ASN A 16 -14.06 -4.25 -7.65
CA ASN A 16 -12.76 -4.03 -8.30
C ASN A 16 -12.37 -2.53 -8.39
N ALA A 17 -12.74 -1.76 -7.37
CA ALA A 17 -12.39 -0.35 -7.32
C ALA A 17 -10.90 -0.18 -7.01
N SER A 18 -10.24 0.72 -7.72
CA SER A 18 -8.87 1.14 -7.41
C SER A 18 -8.79 2.00 -6.15
N ASP A 19 -9.81 2.85 -5.96
CA ASP A 19 -9.86 3.79 -4.85
C ASP A 19 -11.28 3.90 -4.28
N LEU A 20 -11.38 4.10 -2.94
CA LEU A 20 -12.58 4.60 -2.25
C LEU A 20 -12.28 6.05 -1.83
N HIS A 21 -13.22 6.93 -2.10
CA HIS A 21 -13.16 8.34 -1.72
C HIS A 21 -14.26 8.66 -0.72
N LEU A 22 -13.87 9.16 0.44
CA LEU A 22 -14.76 9.75 1.43
C LEU A 22 -14.55 11.26 1.45
N SER A 23 -15.62 12.01 1.38
CA SER A 23 -15.57 13.48 1.47
C SER A 23 -16.82 13.99 2.14
N SER A 24 -16.65 14.85 3.13
CA SER A 24 -17.77 15.47 3.84
C SER A 24 -18.72 16.20 2.89
N GLY A 25 -20.01 16.03 3.08
CA GLY A 25 -21.08 16.67 2.31
C GLY A 25 -21.46 15.97 1.00
N VAL A 26 -20.86 14.82 0.69
CA VAL A 26 -21.21 14.02 -0.49
C VAL A 26 -21.29 12.52 -0.13
N PRO A 27 -22.03 11.71 -0.91
CA PRO A 27 -22.00 10.26 -0.77
C PRO A 27 -20.59 9.70 -1.01
N PRO A 28 -20.21 8.58 -0.38
CA PRO A 28 -18.97 7.88 -0.72
C PRO A 28 -18.90 7.57 -2.22
N MET A 29 -17.69 7.62 -2.76
CA MET A 29 -17.44 7.34 -4.18
C MET A 29 -16.34 6.31 -4.34
N ILE A 30 -16.44 5.48 -5.36
CA ILE A 30 -15.40 4.54 -5.75
C ILE A 30 -14.88 4.87 -7.15
N ARG A 31 -13.61 4.58 -7.40
CA ARG A 31 -13.03 4.66 -8.75
C ARG A 31 -12.97 3.26 -9.34
N VAL A 32 -13.64 3.06 -10.48
CA VAL A 32 -13.65 1.79 -11.21
C VAL A 32 -13.31 2.07 -12.67
N ASP A 33 -12.28 1.43 -13.20
CA ASP A 33 -11.80 1.62 -14.57
C ASP A 33 -11.48 3.08 -14.92
N GLY A 34 -11.01 3.84 -13.93
CA GLY A 34 -10.70 5.27 -14.05
C GLY A 34 -11.86 6.21 -13.74
N ASP A 35 -13.10 5.73 -13.77
CA ASP A 35 -14.30 6.55 -13.57
C ASP A 35 -14.73 6.61 -12.11
N MET A 36 -15.19 7.81 -11.68
CA MET A 36 -15.75 8.03 -10.35
C MET A 36 -17.24 7.66 -10.32
N LYS A 37 -17.60 6.68 -9.48
CA LYS A 37 -18.98 6.20 -9.29
C LYS A 37 -19.43 6.46 -7.86
N ARG A 38 -20.63 7.07 -7.70
CA ARG A 38 -21.22 7.27 -6.37
C ARG A 38 -21.78 5.96 -5.85
N ILE A 39 -21.53 5.70 -4.57
CA ILE A 39 -22.24 4.63 -3.86
C ILE A 39 -23.66 5.15 -3.54
N ASN A 40 -24.66 4.31 -3.70
CA ASN A 40 -26.06 4.67 -3.41
C ASN A 40 -26.30 4.72 -1.89
N MET A 41 -25.84 5.80 -1.28
CA MET A 41 -25.90 6.08 0.14
C MET A 41 -26.12 7.58 0.37
N PRO A 42 -26.60 8.00 1.55
CA PRO A 42 -26.66 9.41 1.93
C PRO A 42 -25.28 10.07 1.91
N ALA A 43 -25.28 11.39 1.77
CA ALA A 43 -24.08 12.19 1.94
C ALA A 43 -23.55 12.05 3.38
N LEU A 44 -22.24 11.86 3.53
CA LEU A 44 -21.61 11.76 4.84
C LEU A 44 -21.35 13.15 5.43
N SER A 45 -21.64 13.32 6.71
CA SER A 45 -21.26 14.50 7.47
C SER A 45 -19.77 14.53 7.78
N HIS A 46 -19.25 15.72 8.16
CA HIS A 46 -17.87 15.83 8.65
C HIS A 46 -17.59 14.86 9.81
N LYS A 47 -18.50 14.75 10.76
CA LYS A 47 -18.33 13.87 11.93
C LYS A 47 -18.21 12.40 11.54
N GLU A 48 -19.02 11.95 10.58
CA GLU A 48 -18.97 10.56 10.10
C GLU A 48 -17.65 10.26 9.39
N VAL A 49 -17.22 11.12 8.45
CA VAL A 49 -15.96 10.92 7.75
C VAL A 49 -14.80 10.97 8.72
N HIS A 50 -14.76 11.97 9.62
CA HIS A 50 -13.72 12.11 10.63
C HIS A 50 -13.63 10.87 11.53
N SER A 51 -14.77 10.39 12.07
CA SER A 51 -14.78 9.20 12.92
C SER A 51 -14.25 7.96 12.19
N MET A 52 -14.74 7.69 10.97
CA MET A 52 -14.29 6.54 10.17
C MET A 52 -12.78 6.55 9.91
N VAL A 53 -12.23 7.73 9.62
CA VAL A 53 -10.80 7.89 9.33
C VAL A 53 -9.99 7.81 10.62
N TYR A 54 -10.47 8.40 11.69
CA TYR A 54 -9.81 8.42 12.99
C TYR A 54 -9.74 7.04 13.66
N ASP A 55 -10.77 6.21 13.43
CA ASP A 55 -10.86 4.85 14.00
C ASP A 55 -9.77 3.91 13.46
N ILE A 56 -9.27 4.16 12.25
CA ILE A 56 -8.20 3.34 11.63
C ILE A 56 -6.80 3.90 11.85
N MET A 57 -6.66 5.08 12.49
CA MET A 57 -5.38 5.72 12.79
C MET A 57 -4.83 5.26 14.13
N ASN A 58 -3.51 5.06 14.20
CA ASN A 58 -2.80 4.97 15.46
C ASN A 58 -2.56 6.36 16.08
N ASP A 59 -2.10 6.42 17.33
CA ASP A 59 -1.93 7.68 18.06
C ASP A 59 -0.96 8.67 17.39
N LYS A 60 0.10 8.17 16.74
CA LYS A 60 1.05 9.00 16.00
C LYS A 60 0.40 9.63 14.76
N GLN A 61 -0.41 8.86 14.04
CA GLN A 61 -1.13 9.32 12.85
C GLN A 61 -2.24 10.31 13.23
N ARG A 62 -2.96 10.05 14.33
CA ARG A 62 -3.95 10.99 14.88
C ARG A 62 -3.33 12.33 15.22
N LYS A 63 -2.20 12.31 15.94
CA LYS A 63 -1.47 13.53 16.28
C LYS A 63 -1.02 14.29 15.04
N ALA A 64 -0.46 13.61 14.05
CA ALA A 64 -0.06 14.22 12.79
C ALA A 64 -1.26 14.84 12.05
N TYR A 65 -2.39 14.11 11.97
CA TYR A 65 -3.60 14.61 11.34
C TYR A 65 -4.19 15.84 12.04
N GLU A 66 -4.14 15.92 13.38
CA GLU A 66 -4.58 17.07 14.15
C GLU A 66 -3.65 18.29 13.98
N GLU A 67 -2.34 18.05 13.87
CA GLU A 67 -1.32 19.10 13.76
C GLU A 67 -1.19 19.65 12.35
N PHE A 68 -1.18 18.77 11.34
CA PHE A 68 -0.89 19.13 9.93
C PHE A 68 -2.11 19.11 9.03
N PHE A 69 -3.30 18.70 9.53
CA PHE A 69 -4.55 18.56 8.78
C PHE A 69 -4.51 17.54 7.66
N GLU A 70 -3.42 16.78 7.55
CA GLU A 70 -3.25 15.70 6.58
C GLU A 70 -2.30 14.62 7.13
N THR A 71 -2.49 13.39 6.66
CA THR A 71 -1.56 12.28 6.97
C THR A 71 -1.70 11.17 5.94
N ASP A 72 -0.56 10.60 5.56
CA ASP A 72 -0.47 9.40 4.72
C ASP A 72 -0.08 8.20 5.59
N PHE A 73 -0.78 7.08 5.40
CA PHE A 73 -0.46 5.83 6.08
C PHE A 73 -1.01 4.63 5.33
N SER A 74 -0.58 3.44 5.73
CA SER A 74 -1.16 2.19 5.25
C SER A 74 -1.77 1.42 6.41
N PHE A 75 -2.83 0.67 6.13
CA PHE A 75 -3.41 -0.28 7.06
C PHE A 75 -3.96 -1.49 6.32
N GLU A 76 -4.16 -2.58 7.05
CA GLU A 76 -4.64 -3.84 6.50
C GLU A 76 -5.89 -4.30 7.22
N ILE A 77 -6.87 -4.75 6.45
CA ILE A 77 -8.00 -5.50 6.98
C ILE A 77 -7.71 -6.98 6.69
N PRO A 78 -7.48 -7.82 7.72
CA PRO A 78 -7.17 -9.23 7.55
C PRO A 78 -8.18 -9.94 6.63
N LYS A 79 -7.69 -10.72 5.69
CA LYS A 79 -8.49 -11.46 4.68
C LYS A 79 -9.27 -10.60 3.68
N LEU A 80 -9.12 -9.28 3.70
CA LEU A 80 -9.77 -8.41 2.73
C LEU A 80 -8.73 -7.80 1.78
N ALA A 81 -7.97 -6.83 2.25
CA ALA A 81 -6.94 -6.15 1.47
C ALA A 81 -6.10 -5.22 2.36
N ARG A 82 -4.97 -4.76 1.81
CA ARG A 82 -4.19 -3.65 2.33
C ARG A 82 -4.57 -2.37 1.59
N PHE A 83 -4.56 -1.25 2.30
CA PHE A 83 -4.95 0.05 1.76
C PHE A 83 -3.89 1.10 2.10
N ARG A 84 -3.53 1.92 1.12
CA ARG A 84 -2.87 3.20 1.35
C ARG A 84 -3.93 4.27 1.54
N VAL A 85 -3.82 5.03 2.60
CA VAL A 85 -4.77 6.08 2.96
C VAL A 85 -4.07 7.43 2.93
N ASN A 86 -4.66 8.37 2.20
CA ASN A 86 -4.38 9.79 2.34
C ASN A 86 -5.60 10.43 3.00
N ALA A 87 -5.45 10.88 4.23
CA ALA A 87 -6.46 11.59 4.99
C ALA A 87 -6.12 13.08 5.05
N PHE A 88 -7.12 13.93 4.84
CA PHE A 88 -6.92 15.39 4.77
C PHE A 88 -8.16 16.17 5.18
N ASN A 89 -7.98 17.43 5.49
CA ASN A 89 -9.07 18.39 5.67
C ASN A 89 -9.26 19.24 4.41
N GLN A 90 -10.51 19.53 4.08
CA GLN A 90 -10.91 20.41 2.98
C GLN A 90 -12.08 21.31 3.44
N ASN A 91 -12.53 22.27 2.59
CA ASN A 91 -13.50 23.31 2.99
C ASN A 91 -14.82 22.79 3.59
N ARG A 92 -15.26 21.58 3.28
CA ARG A 92 -16.48 20.97 3.85
C ARG A 92 -16.19 20.11 5.08
N GLY A 93 -14.92 19.92 5.45
CA GLY A 93 -14.48 19.09 6.57
C GLY A 93 -13.55 17.95 6.14
N ALA A 94 -13.54 16.86 6.89
CA ALA A 94 -12.67 15.71 6.65
C ALA A 94 -12.90 15.07 5.28
N GLY A 95 -11.82 14.58 4.69
CA GLY A 95 -11.81 13.75 3.49
C GLY A 95 -10.75 12.66 3.60
N ALA A 96 -10.92 11.58 2.85
CA ALA A 96 -9.91 10.54 2.74
C ALA A 96 -10.01 9.79 1.41
N VAL A 97 -8.88 9.37 0.90
CA VAL A 97 -8.77 8.48 -0.26
C VAL A 97 -8.08 7.19 0.20
N PHE A 98 -8.73 6.08 -0.08
CA PHE A 98 -8.23 4.74 0.21
C PHE A 98 -7.89 4.05 -1.10
N ARG A 99 -6.61 3.85 -1.36
CA ARG A 99 -6.16 3.09 -2.52
C ARG A 99 -6.02 1.62 -2.16
N ASN A 100 -6.69 0.78 -2.92
CA ASN A 100 -6.55 -0.67 -2.78
C ASN A 100 -5.14 -1.10 -3.24
N ILE A 101 -4.42 -1.80 -2.37
CA ILE A 101 -3.12 -2.39 -2.67
C ILE A 101 -3.37 -3.87 -3.02
N PRO A 102 -3.03 -4.31 -4.25
CA PRO A 102 -3.23 -5.70 -4.64
C PRO A 102 -2.49 -6.66 -3.70
N SER A 103 -3.19 -7.66 -3.18
CA SER A 103 -2.60 -8.70 -2.32
C SER A 103 -1.86 -9.78 -3.10
N THR A 104 -2.16 -9.91 -4.40
CA THR A 104 -1.58 -10.94 -5.25
C THR A 104 -0.34 -10.42 -5.95
N ILE A 105 0.80 -11.07 -5.72
CA ILE A 105 2.03 -10.81 -6.44
C ILE A 105 2.03 -11.67 -7.69
N LEU A 106 2.07 -11.02 -8.85
CA LEU A 106 2.19 -11.69 -10.13
C LEU A 106 3.60 -12.29 -10.29
N SER A 107 3.68 -13.51 -10.82
CA SER A 107 4.96 -14.12 -11.16
C SER A 107 5.58 -13.43 -12.39
N LEU A 108 6.88 -13.65 -12.62
CA LEU A 108 7.53 -13.16 -13.84
C LEU A 108 6.95 -13.79 -15.12
N ASP A 109 6.32 -14.97 -15.01
CA ASP A 109 5.59 -15.61 -16.12
C ASP A 109 4.26 -14.91 -16.39
N ASP A 110 3.48 -14.62 -15.36
CA ASP A 110 2.22 -13.87 -15.49
C ASP A 110 2.44 -12.47 -16.08
N LEU A 111 3.59 -11.87 -15.78
CA LEU A 111 4.00 -10.57 -16.32
C LEU A 111 4.56 -10.65 -17.75
N ASN A 112 4.70 -11.86 -18.34
CA ASN A 112 5.41 -12.09 -19.60
C ASN A 112 6.81 -11.44 -19.60
N ALA A 113 7.49 -11.44 -18.45
CA ALA A 113 8.77 -10.79 -18.28
C ALA A 113 9.87 -11.51 -19.09
N PRO A 114 10.77 -10.77 -19.75
CA PRO A 114 11.91 -11.36 -20.46
C PRO A 114 12.76 -12.23 -19.53
N LYS A 115 13.34 -13.30 -20.09
CA LYS A 115 14.16 -14.27 -19.35
C LYS A 115 15.29 -13.60 -18.54
N ILE A 116 15.83 -12.50 -19.03
CA ILE A 116 16.92 -11.76 -18.36
C ILE A 116 16.54 -11.35 -16.93
N PHE A 117 15.25 -11.09 -16.60
CA PHE A 117 14.86 -10.75 -15.24
C PHE A 117 15.09 -11.92 -14.28
N ARG A 118 14.82 -13.16 -14.71
CA ARG A 118 15.13 -14.35 -13.90
C ARG A 118 16.64 -14.53 -13.72
N ASP A 119 17.40 -14.32 -14.80
CA ASP A 119 18.85 -14.46 -14.78
C ASP A 119 19.46 -13.42 -13.81
N LEU A 120 18.98 -12.16 -13.82
CA LEU A 120 19.39 -11.10 -12.89
C LEU A 120 19.08 -11.44 -11.43
N CYS A 121 17.91 -12.04 -11.15
CA CYS A 121 17.52 -12.47 -9.80
C CYS A 121 18.48 -13.52 -9.21
N MET A 122 19.14 -14.29 -10.05
CA MET A 122 20.03 -15.38 -9.62
C MET A 122 21.50 -14.95 -9.50
N LEU A 123 21.85 -13.71 -9.83
CA LEU A 123 23.20 -13.20 -9.66
C LEU A 123 23.57 -13.11 -8.17
N PRO A 124 24.80 -13.49 -7.79
CA PRO A 124 25.21 -13.50 -6.37
C PRO A 124 25.45 -12.10 -5.80
N ARG A 125 25.66 -11.10 -6.63
CA ARG A 125 25.96 -9.71 -6.26
C ARG A 125 25.79 -8.77 -7.45
N GLY A 126 25.63 -7.48 -7.17
CA GLY A 126 25.51 -6.43 -8.15
C GLY A 126 24.44 -5.41 -7.76
N LEU A 127 24.18 -4.47 -8.66
CA LEU A 127 23.13 -3.49 -8.55
C LEU A 127 22.22 -3.61 -9.77
N VAL A 128 20.93 -3.71 -9.55
CA VAL A 128 19.90 -3.69 -10.61
C VAL A 128 19.03 -2.47 -10.38
N LEU A 129 18.87 -1.63 -11.40
CA LEU A 129 18.02 -0.45 -11.36
C LEU A 129 16.76 -0.69 -12.19
N VAL A 130 15.58 -0.52 -11.58
CA VAL A 130 14.29 -0.56 -12.26
C VAL A 130 13.76 0.86 -12.33
N THR A 131 13.73 1.44 -13.54
CA THR A 131 13.38 2.84 -13.77
C THR A 131 12.22 2.97 -14.75
N GLY A 132 11.53 4.12 -14.75
CA GLY A 132 10.43 4.43 -15.66
C GLY A 132 9.43 5.40 -15.03
N PRO A 133 8.47 5.92 -15.80
CA PRO A 133 7.43 6.83 -15.29
C PRO A 133 6.49 6.14 -14.31
N THR A 134 5.68 6.92 -13.60
CA THR A 134 4.61 6.39 -12.74
C THR A 134 3.63 5.56 -13.58
N GLY A 135 3.19 4.42 -13.03
CA GLY A 135 2.27 3.51 -13.73
C GLY A 135 2.92 2.59 -14.78
N SER A 136 4.24 2.64 -14.98
CA SER A 136 4.95 1.75 -15.93
C SER A 136 5.17 0.32 -15.43
N GLY A 137 4.68 -0.05 -14.24
CA GLY A 137 4.81 -1.39 -13.69
C GLY A 137 6.11 -1.66 -12.92
N LYS A 138 6.88 -0.63 -12.53
CA LYS A 138 8.15 -0.80 -11.77
C LYS A 138 7.97 -1.65 -10.52
N SER A 139 7.05 -1.25 -9.64
CA SER A 139 6.79 -1.95 -8.37
C SER A 139 6.29 -3.37 -8.60
N THR A 140 5.40 -3.57 -9.58
CA THR A 140 4.88 -4.88 -9.95
C THR A 140 6.00 -5.80 -10.46
N THR A 141 6.87 -5.28 -11.33
CA THR A 141 8.03 -6.02 -11.85
C THR A 141 9.00 -6.36 -10.71
N LEU A 142 9.31 -5.39 -9.84
CA LEU A 142 10.21 -5.60 -8.73
C LEU A 142 9.65 -6.63 -7.74
N ALA A 143 8.34 -6.57 -7.44
CA ALA A 143 7.68 -7.57 -6.61
C ALA A 143 7.75 -8.98 -7.22
N GLY A 144 7.54 -9.12 -8.53
CA GLY A 144 7.72 -10.38 -9.25
C GLY A 144 9.16 -10.91 -9.19
N MET A 145 10.17 -10.03 -9.31
CA MET A 145 11.59 -10.39 -9.16
C MET A 145 11.92 -10.83 -7.73
N VAL A 146 11.47 -10.09 -6.72
CA VAL A 146 11.63 -10.44 -5.30
C VAL A 146 10.97 -11.79 -5.01
N ASN A 147 9.74 -12.00 -5.51
CA ASN A 147 9.06 -13.28 -5.35
C ASN A 147 9.84 -14.43 -6.02
N HIS A 148 10.41 -14.21 -7.20
CA HIS A 148 11.25 -15.19 -7.87
C HIS A 148 12.50 -15.56 -7.04
N CYS A 149 13.18 -14.57 -6.44
CA CYS A 149 14.28 -14.83 -5.51
C CYS A 149 13.79 -15.65 -4.30
N ASN A 150 12.66 -15.26 -3.71
CA ASN A 150 12.06 -15.90 -2.54
C ASN A 150 11.67 -17.36 -2.78
N ASP A 151 11.27 -17.71 -4.01
CA ASP A 151 10.94 -19.09 -4.41
C ASP A 151 12.18 -19.94 -4.69
N ASN A 152 13.31 -19.36 -5.11
CA ASN A 152 14.44 -20.09 -5.67
C ASN A 152 15.74 -20.01 -4.87
N ARG A 153 15.87 -19.10 -3.91
CA ARG A 153 17.12 -18.87 -3.13
C ARG A 153 16.86 -19.02 -1.63
N PRO A 154 17.81 -19.55 -0.87
CA PRO A 154 17.75 -19.62 0.60
C PRO A 154 18.47 -18.41 1.24
N ASP A 155 18.05 -17.20 0.86
CA ASP A 155 18.70 -15.94 1.25
C ASP A 155 17.84 -15.14 2.24
N HIS A 156 18.41 -14.03 2.75
CA HIS A 156 17.70 -13.02 3.52
C HIS A 156 17.41 -11.82 2.60
N ILE A 157 16.12 -11.52 2.40
CA ILE A 157 15.66 -10.39 1.60
C ILE A 157 15.20 -9.30 2.56
N ILE A 158 15.76 -8.10 2.40
CA ILE A 158 15.30 -6.91 3.13
C ILE A 158 14.77 -5.92 2.10
N THR A 159 13.53 -5.45 2.30
CA THR A 159 12.98 -4.33 1.53
C THR A 159 12.88 -3.08 2.41
N ILE A 160 13.01 -1.92 1.79
CA ILE A 160 12.82 -0.62 2.42
C ILE A 160 11.91 0.17 1.47
N GLU A 161 10.71 0.49 1.92
CA GLU A 161 9.63 0.98 1.05
C GLU A 161 8.89 2.17 1.69
N ASP A 162 8.27 3.00 0.84
CA ASP A 162 7.50 4.18 1.28
C ASP A 162 6.26 4.41 0.39
N PRO A 163 5.12 3.74 0.74
CA PRO A 163 4.94 2.61 1.65
C PRO A 163 5.17 1.24 0.99
N ILE A 164 4.99 0.14 1.76
CA ILE A 164 4.97 -1.24 1.22
C ILE A 164 3.77 -1.39 0.28
N GLU A 165 4.06 -1.69 -1.00
CA GLU A 165 3.02 -1.92 -2.02
C GLU A 165 2.60 -3.39 -2.14
N PHE A 166 3.52 -4.33 -1.92
CA PHE A 166 3.25 -5.77 -1.98
C PHE A 166 3.80 -6.47 -0.74
N VAL A 167 3.00 -7.28 -0.08
CA VAL A 167 3.43 -8.04 1.09
C VAL A 167 3.95 -9.41 0.65
N HIS A 168 5.21 -9.70 0.95
CA HIS A 168 5.85 -10.98 0.67
C HIS A 168 5.83 -11.90 1.88
N GLU A 169 5.25 -13.08 1.75
CA GLU A 169 5.45 -14.14 2.72
C GLU A 169 6.84 -14.75 2.58
N SER A 170 7.51 -15.07 3.69
CA SER A 170 8.77 -15.83 3.66
C SER A 170 8.52 -17.24 3.15
N LYS A 171 9.24 -17.65 2.09
CA LYS A 171 9.16 -18.99 1.50
C LYS A 171 10.51 -19.72 1.71
N ARG A 172 11.38 -19.69 0.69
CA ARG A 172 12.76 -20.18 0.84
C ARG A 172 13.69 -19.13 1.43
N CYS A 173 13.38 -17.85 1.16
CA CYS A 173 14.06 -16.72 1.80
C CYS A 173 13.37 -16.34 3.12
N LEU A 174 14.14 -15.77 4.04
CA LEU A 174 13.59 -14.91 5.08
C LEU A 174 13.35 -13.52 4.45
N VAL A 175 12.12 -13.02 4.49
CA VAL A 175 11.78 -11.70 3.94
C VAL A 175 11.41 -10.76 5.07
N ASN A 176 12.17 -9.67 5.21
CA ASN A 176 11.88 -8.57 6.12
C ASN A 176 11.59 -7.30 5.33
N GLN A 177 10.35 -6.82 5.41
CA GLN A 177 9.91 -5.59 4.76
C GLN A 177 9.82 -4.48 5.80
N ARG A 178 10.41 -3.33 5.50
CA ARG A 178 10.43 -2.15 6.38
C ARG A 178 9.80 -0.97 5.68
N GLU A 179 8.76 -0.42 6.28
CA GLU A 179 8.08 0.79 5.80
C GLU A 179 8.67 2.02 6.47
N VAL A 180 9.03 3.00 5.65
CA VAL A 180 9.51 4.31 6.12
C VAL A 180 8.40 5.00 6.92
N HIS A 181 8.78 5.71 7.96
CA HIS A 181 7.92 6.39 8.93
C HIS A 181 7.09 5.47 9.85
N ARG A 182 6.98 4.18 9.55
CA ARG A 182 6.34 3.18 10.42
C ARG A 182 7.37 2.32 11.15
N ASP A 183 8.25 1.67 10.38
CA ASP A 183 9.22 0.68 10.89
C ASP A 183 10.65 1.25 10.96
N THR A 184 10.88 2.37 10.30
CA THR A 184 12.15 3.10 10.27
C THR A 184 11.91 4.59 10.08
N LEU A 185 12.90 5.42 10.46
CA LEU A 185 12.80 6.87 10.32
C LEU A 185 13.03 7.34 8.88
N GLY A 186 13.74 6.54 8.06
CA GLY A 186 14.05 6.89 6.69
C GLY A 186 14.81 5.78 5.98
N PHE A 187 15.01 5.94 4.67
CA PHE A 187 15.77 4.99 3.84
C PHE A 187 17.23 4.83 4.32
N SER A 188 17.87 5.94 4.69
CA SER A 188 19.26 5.96 5.14
C SER A 188 19.46 5.18 6.42
N GLU A 189 18.59 5.37 7.40
CA GLU A 189 18.59 4.69 8.70
C GLU A 189 18.34 3.19 8.52
N ALA A 190 17.37 2.84 7.70
CA ALA A 190 17.04 1.45 7.40
C ALA A 190 18.20 0.73 6.70
N LEU A 191 18.80 1.35 5.68
CA LEU A 191 19.93 0.78 4.96
C LEU A 191 21.15 0.61 5.87
N ARG A 192 21.45 1.61 6.71
CA ARG A 192 22.57 1.52 7.68
C ARG A 192 22.35 0.40 8.69
N SER A 193 21.11 0.15 9.11
CA SER A 193 20.75 -0.99 9.96
C SER A 193 20.94 -2.31 9.22
N ALA A 194 20.39 -2.44 8.01
CA ALA A 194 20.48 -3.65 7.20
C ALA A 194 21.93 -4.10 6.92
N LEU A 195 22.86 -3.15 6.72
CA LEU A 195 24.29 -3.45 6.53
C LEU A 195 24.98 -4.04 7.77
N ARG A 196 24.34 -3.99 8.94
CA ARG A 196 24.85 -4.56 10.20
C ARG A 196 24.24 -5.91 10.54
N GLU A 197 23.24 -6.33 9.78
CA GLU A 197 22.64 -7.65 9.97
C GLU A 197 23.59 -8.73 9.48
N PRO A 198 23.76 -9.86 10.22
CA PRO A 198 24.61 -10.96 9.79
C PRO A 198 24.10 -11.53 8.46
N ARG A 199 25.02 -11.77 7.55
CA ARG A 199 24.75 -12.41 6.25
C ARG A 199 24.71 -13.90 6.38
#